data_dd3f139bd02fbfe9dc39b4051178db90
#
_entry.id   dd3f139bd02fbfe9dc39b4051178db90
#
_cell.length_a   1.000
_cell.length_b   1.000
_cell.length_c   1.000
_cell.angle_alpha   90.00
_cell.angle_beta   90.00
_cell.angle_gamma   90.00
#
_symmetry.space_group_name_H-M   'P 1'
#
loop_
_entity.id
_entity.type
_entity.pdbx_description
1 polymer ?
#
loop_
_entity_poly.entity_id
_entity_poly.type
_entity_poly.pdbx_seq_one_letter_code
_entity_poly.pdbx_strand_id
1 'polypeptide(L)'
;MNKKLLVFLILFTLLLSFNVSAAIFITSSDLNITEEVTQNLYAIGGNINISAPIERDLVLIGGEIEINSPVKRDFSAIGSNIVINKDIKEDLRIIGSNININSDLEGDVIIIGAKVFISKDVKIDKKAIIIAGEVEINGVLIDGVKITASKVIINGEIYGDNVINTDKLVFGNNGLIKGTLNVSKNADFNDIEKVQGTINFIEKQVKERSTFASIYNFLALFVFGLVFMWLFGKVIDRSDAFIVNNTLKSLIVGLIAFIFIPILAFILLITIIGLPIALILFALYLVMILFSFIIIPYRIGRIIMGLFNVNNRILCLLVGLVIFLILIALPYLGGLVVFLSLIIGSGSFILLFTKQSVTKKKSKRKKTKRK
;
A
#
# COMPACT_ATOMS: atom_id res chain seq x y z
N MET A 1 -18.90 -5.30 27.52
CA MET A 1 -18.15 -5.58 26.29
C MET A 1 -18.64 -6.91 25.71
N ASN A 2 -18.93 -6.98 24.42
CA ASN A 2 -19.48 -8.19 23.79
C ASN A 2 -18.37 -9.28 23.76
N LYS A 3 -18.63 -10.49 24.32
CA LYS A 3 -17.65 -11.59 24.34
C LYS A 3 -16.99 -11.87 22.97
N LYS A 4 -17.74 -11.69 21.88
CA LYS A 4 -17.25 -11.82 20.51
C LYS A 4 -16.22 -10.74 20.13
N LEU A 5 -16.41 -9.51 20.61
CA LEU A 5 -15.47 -8.39 20.38
C LEU A 5 -14.17 -8.61 21.17
N LEU A 6 -14.28 -9.17 22.37
CA LEU A 6 -13.12 -9.52 23.20
C LEU A 6 -12.27 -10.61 22.50
N VAL A 7 -12.90 -11.67 21.98
CA VAL A 7 -12.21 -12.75 21.25
C VAL A 7 -11.55 -12.22 19.98
N PHE A 8 -12.21 -11.32 19.26
CA PHE A 8 -11.62 -10.68 18.08
C PHE A 8 -10.41 -9.82 18.45
N LEU A 9 -10.50 -9.01 19.50
CA LEU A 9 -9.38 -8.21 19.99
C LEU A 9 -8.20 -9.08 20.45
N ILE A 10 -8.46 -10.21 21.13
CA ILE A 10 -7.42 -11.15 21.54
C ILE A 10 -6.78 -11.84 20.33
N LEU A 11 -7.56 -12.27 19.34
CA LEU A 11 -7.04 -12.85 18.11
C LEU A 11 -6.26 -11.81 17.28
N PHE A 12 -6.72 -10.58 17.24
CA PHE A 12 -6.05 -9.48 16.56
C PHE A 12 -4.73 -9.10 17.25
N THR A 13 -4.70 -9.06 18.58
CA THR A 13 -3.45 -8.83 19.34
C THR A 13 -2.48 -10.00 19.22
N LEU A 14 -2.96 -11.25 19.14
CA LEU A 14 -2.13 -12.43 18.86
C LEU A 14 -1.55 -12.42 17.44
N LEU A 15 -2.28 -11.93 16.45
CA LEU A 15 -1.79 -11.73 15.09
C LEU A 15 -0.74 -10.60 14.98
N LEU A 16 -0.78 -9.64 15.91
CA LEU A 16 0.17 -8.53 16.02
C LEU A 16 1.35 -8.83 16.95
N SER A 17 1.41 -10.00 17.59
CA SER A 17 2.56 -10.41 18.40
C SER A 17 3.74 -10.81 17.51
N PHE A 18 4.36 -9.81 16.87
CA PHE A 18 5.68 -9.96 16.30
C PHE A 18 6.69 -10.16 17.44
N ASN A 19 7.56 -11.13 17.30
CA ASN A 19 8.74 -11.24 18.16
C ASN A 19 9.61 -10.00 17.90
N VAL A 20 9.45 -8.97 18.72
CA VAL A 20 10.33 -7.81 18.70
C VAL A 20 11.63 -8.28 19.33
N SER A 21 12.60 -8.65 18.51
CA SER A 21 14.01 -8.70 18.90
C SER A 21 14.40 -7.32 19.43
N ALA A 22 15.36 -7.23 20.34
CA ALA A 22 15.83 -5.94 20.86
C ALA A 22 16.03 -4.95 19.68
N ALA A 23 15.35 -3.82 19.74
CA ALA A 23 15.29 -2.84 18.66
C ALA A 23 15.39 -1.42 19.24
N ILE A 24 16.10 -0.54 18.55
CA ILE A 24 16.20 0.87 18.91
C ILE A 24 15.20 1.66 18.08
N PHE A 25 14.39 2.49 18.74
CA PHE A 25 13.44 3.41 18.10
C PHE A 25 13.86 4.85 18.39
N ILE A 26 14.12 5.62 17.33
CA ILE A 26 14.53 7.02 17.45
C ILE A 26 13.59 7.91 16.63
N THR A 27 13.24 9.06 17.19
CA THR A 27 12.50 10.09 16.48
C THR A 27 13.13 11.44 16.72
N SER A 28 13.55 12.13 15.65
CA SER A 28 14.17 13.46 15.72
C SER A 28 13.95 14.20 14.40
N SER A 29 13.88 15.54 14.43
CA SER A 29 13.88 16.32 13.18
C SER A 29 15.17 16.14 12.39
N ASP A 30 16.30 16.16 13.12
CA ASP A 30 17.63 15.96 12.58
C ASP A 30 18.30 14.83 13.37
N LEU A 31 18.59 13.74 12.70
CA LEU A 31 19.14 12.53 13.28
C LEU A 31 20.49 12.23 12.63
N ASN A 32 21.53 12.16 13.47
CA ASN A 32 22.86 11.74 13.04
C ASN A 32 23.31 10.57 13.92
N ILE A 33 23.47 9.39 13.32
CA ILE A 33 23.97 8.19 13.98
C ILE A 33 25.47 8.12 13.78
N THR A 34 26.23 8.38 14.85
CA THR A 34 27.69 8.45 14.85
C THR A 34 28.34 7.31 15.62
N GLU A 35 27.56 6.49 16.32
CA GLU A 35 28.04 5.33 17.07
C GLU A 35 27.47 4.04 16.44
N GLU A 36 28.27 2.97 16.47
CA GLU A 36 27.89 1.66 15.93
C GLU A 36 26.59 1.14 16.58
N VAL A 37 25.65 0.68 15.75
CA VAL A 37 24.38 0.12 16.20
C VAL A 37 24.36 -1.39 15.98
N THR A 38 24.37 -2.14 17.07
CA THR A 38 24.40 -3.61 17.07
C THR A 38 23.02 -4.28 17.08
N GLN A 39 21.96 -3.49 17.11
CA GLN A 39 20.55 -3.93 17.13
C GLN A 39 19.82 -3.43 15.89
N ASN A 40 18.58 -3.90 15.68
CA ASN A 40 17.72 -3.34 14.64
C ASN A 40 17.44 -1.86 14.96
N LEU A 41 17.62 -0.98 13.98
CA LEU A 41 17.36 0.45 14.12
C LEU A 41 16.14 0.86 13.32
N TYR A 42 15.17 1.45 13.99
CA TYR A 42 13.97 2.07 13.42
C TYR A 42 14.01 3.56 13.72
N ALA A 43 14.05 4.40 12.69
CA ALA A 43 14.12 5.84 12.91
C ALA A 43 13.14 6.62 12.02
N ILE A 44 12.63 7.73 12.59
CA ILE A 44 11.78 8.68 11.89
C ILE A 44 12.34 10.07 12.10
N GLY A 45 12.57 10.82 11.00
CA GLY A 45 13.13 12.17 11.08
C GLY A 45 12.89 13.03 9.86
N GLY A 46 13.24 14.30 9.94
CA GLY A 46 13.29 15.18 8.75
C GLY A 46 14.53 14.86 7.91
N ASN A 47 15.71 15.02 8.51
CA ASN A 47 17.01 14.69 7.94
C ASN A 47 17.62 13.55 8.75
N ILE A 48 18.03 12.48 8.09
CA ILE A 48 18.63 11.31 8.72
C ILE A 48 19.97 11.01 8.06
N ASN A 49 21.03 11.04 8.84
CA ASN A 49 22.38 10.69 8.41
C ASN A 49 22.89 9.50 9.22
N ILE A 50 23.26 8.42 8.54
CA ILE A 50 23.86 7.23 9.15
C ILE A 50 25.37 7.28 8.86
N SER A 51 26.15 7.70 9.86
CA SER A 51 27.60 7.87 9.77
C SER A 51 28.40 6.79 10.51
N ALA A 52 27.71 5.82 11.14
CA ALA A 52 28.33 4.69 11.83
C ALA A 52 27.72 3.35 11.35
N PRO A 53 28.45 2.23 11.43
CA PRO A 53 28.00 0.93 10.97
C PRO A 53 26.71 0.46 11.65
N ILE A 54 25.83 -0.13 10.87
CA ILE A 54 24.60 -0.80 11.34
C ILE A 54 24.78 -2.31 11.15
N GLU A 55 24.85 -3.03 12.27
CA GLU A 55 25.13 -4.46 12.27
C GLU A 55 23.90 -5.33 11.92
N ARG A 56 22.70 -4.74 11.98
CA ARG A 56 21.41 -5.42 11.74
C ARG A 56 20.52 -4.62 10.81
N ASP A 57 19.21 -4.91 10.86
CA ASP A 57 18.24 -4.29 9.98
C ASP A 57 18.07 -2.80 10.28
N LEU A 58 17.99 -2.01 9.23
CA LEU A 58 17.77 -0.57 9.27
C LEU A 58 16.45 -0.21 8.61
N VAL A 59 15.58 0.50 9.32
CA VAL A 59 14.31 0.99 8.78
C VAL A 59 14.18 2.49 9.05
N LEU A 60 14.08 3.29 7.98
CA LEU A 60 14.06 4.74 8.07
C LEU A 60 12.82 5.33 7.38
N ILE A 61 12.26 6.37 8.01
CA ILE A 61 11.25 7.22 7.39
C ILE A 61 11.70 8.67 7.55
N GLY A 62 11.93 9.39 6.43
CA GLY A 62 12.46 10.75 6.52
C GLY A 62 12.23 11.59 5.27
N GLY A 63 12.55 12.88 5.36
CA GLY A 63 12.60 13.77 4.19
C GLY A 63 13.85 13.51 3.37
N GLU A 64 15.01 13.68 4.00
CA GLU A 64 16.34 13.43 3.45
C GLU A 64 17.00 12.29 4.24
N ILE A 65 17.48 11.27 3.53
CA ILE A 65 18.12 10.10 4.12
C ILE A 65 19.46 9.88 3.43
N GLU A 66 20.54 9.85 4.20
CA GLU A 66 21.89 9.64 3.71
C GLU A 66 22.57 8.50 4.48
N ILE A 67 23.05 7.50 3.73
CA ILE A 67 23.74 6.33 4.28
C ILE A 67 25.22 6.47 3.96
N ASN A 68 26.00 6.91 4.94
CA ASN A 68 27.43 7.15 4.85
C ASN A 68 28.27 6.06 5.54
N SER A 69 27.61 5.00 6.03
CA SER A 69 28.27 3.86 6.68
C SER A 69 27.60 2.55 6.28
N PRO A 70 28.30 1.41 6.29
CA PRO A 70 27.73 0.14 5.81
C PRO A 70 26.58 -0.36 6.68
N VAL A 71 25.59 -0.99 6.02
CA VAL A 71 24.49 -1.72 6.66
C VAL A 71 24.70 -3.21 6.37
N LYS A 72 24.91 -4.01 7.42
CA LYS A 72 25.28 -5.42 7.28
C LYS A 72 24.09 -6.35 6.98
N ARG A 73 22.88 -5.86 7.10
CA ARG A 73 21.66 -6.60 6.80
C ARG A 73 20.68 -5.79 5.94
N ASP A 74 19.39 -6.01 6.11
CA ASP A 74 18.33 -5.38 5.33
C ASP A 74 18.27 -3.86 5.58
N PHE A 75 18.12 -3.10 4.49
CA PHE A 75 17.81 -1.68 4.56
C PHE A 75 16.47 -1.38 3.91
N SER A 76 15.56 -0.79 4.68
CA SER A 76 14.26 -0.34 4.20
C SER A 76 14.06 1.14 4.49
N ALA A 77 13.64 1.93 3.50
CA ALA A 77 13.41 3.36 3.72
C ALA A 77 12.24 3.93 2.91
N ILE A 78 11.63 4.95 3.50
CA ILE A 78 10.67 5.83 2.81
C ILE A 78 11.14 7.27 2.99
N GLY A 79 11.39 7.99 1.88
CA GLY A 79 11.90 9.36 1.95
C GLY A 79 11.67 10.14 0.67
N SER A 80 11.94 11.46 0.70
CA SER A 80 11.91 12.26 -0.53
C SER A 80 13.22 12.13 -1.30
N ASN A 81 14.35 12.33 -0.64
CA ASN A 81 15.69 12.17 -1.20
C ASN A 81 16.43 11.08 -0.42
N ILE A 82 16.90 10.06 -1.12
CA ILE A 82 17.63 8.94 -0.50
C ILE A 82 18.95 8.78 -1.23
N VAL A 83 20.04 8.85 -0.49
CA VAL A 83 21.41 8.70 -1.01
C VAL A 83 22.10 7.56 -0.26
N ILE A 84 22.59 6.57 -0.99
CA ILE A 84 23.31 5.42 -0.45
C ILE A 84 24.76 5.50 -0.91
N ASN A 85 25.66 5.86 0.00
CA ASN A 85 27.09 6.05 -0.25
C ASN A 85 27.96 4.89 0.24
N LYS A 86 27.37 3.91 0.91
CA LYS A 86 28.06 2.72 1.44
C LYS A 86 27.21 1.46 1.29
N ASP A 87 27.90 0.32 1.27
CA ASP A 87 27.37 -0.99 0.92
C ASP A 87 26.22 -1.43 1.80
N ILE A 88 25.23 -2.03 1.17
CA ILE A 88 24.15 -2.78 1.82
C ILE A 88 24.38 -4.27 1.51
N LYS A 89 24.57 -5.07 2.55
CA LYS A 89 24.99 -6.48 2.38
C LYS A 89 23.83 -7.45 2.16
N GLU A 90 22.63 -7.12 2.60
CA GLU A 90 21.43 -7.92 2.34
C GLU A 90 20.43 -7.07 1.51
N ASP A 91 19.14 -7.27 1.66
CA ASP A 91 18.15 -6.70 0.78
C ASP A 91 17.94 -5.19 0.94
N LEU A 92 17.70 -4.52 -0.19
CA LEU A 92 17.35 -3.10 -0.23
C LEU A 92 15.90 -2.90 -0.67
N ARG A 93 15.10 -2.22 0.15
CA ARG A 93 13.69 -1.88 -0.15
C ARG A 93 13.44 -0.40 0.12
N ILE A 94 13.33 0.41 -0.93
CA ILE A 94 13.19 1.86 -0.78
C ILE A 94 12.08 2.45 -1.63
N ILE A 95 11.43 3.48 -1.06
CA ILE A 95 10.43 4.29 -1.73
C ILE A 95 10.82 5.75 -1.57
N GLY A 96 10.98 6.49 -2.69
CA GLY A 96 11.39 7.88 -2.63
C GLY A 96 11.12 8.66 -3.91
N SER A 97 11.29 9.98 -3.87
CA SER A 97 11.19 10.78 -5.09
C SER A 97 12.50 10.74 -5.88
N ASN A 98 13.63 11.04 -5.24
CA ASN A 98 14.96 10.99 -5.85
C ASN A 98 15.81 9.97 -5.08
N ILE A 99 16.33 9.00 -5.79
CA ILE A 99 17.09 7.89 -5.20
C ILE A 99 18.43 7.80 -5.93
N ASN A 100 19.52 7.97 -5.19
CA ASN A 100 20.90 7.88 -5.69
C ASN A 100 21.63 6.71 -5.02
N ILE A 101 22.05 5.75 -5.82
CA ILE A 101 22.83 4.59 -5.38
C ILE A 101 24.28 4.81 -5.80
N ASN A 102 25.18 5.02 -4.85
CA ASN A 102 26.60 5.31 -5.06
C ASN A 102 27.53 4.20 -4.52
N SER A 103 26.97 3.08 -4.09
CA SER A 103 27.75 1.98 -3.54
C SER A 103 27.14 0.62 -3.89
N ASP A 104 27.90 -0.45 -3.71
CA ASP A 104 27.51 -1.81 -4.07
C ASP A 104 26.36 -2.35 -3.24
N LEU A 105 25.53 -3.19 -3.88
CA LEU A 105 24.39 -3.88 -3.28
C LEU A 105 24.51 -5.37 -3.51
N GLU A 106 24.61 -6.15 -2.42
CA GLU A 106 24.85 -7.58 -2.50
C GLU A 106 23.56 -8.43 -2.49
N GLY A 107 22.45 -7.87 -1.96
CA GLY A 107 21.13 -8.52 -1.87
C GLY A 107 20.17 -8.14 -2.98
N ASP A 108 18.93 -8.60 -2.84
CA ASP A 108 17.82 -8.24 -3.74
C ASP A 108 17.44 -6.76 -3.57
N VAL A 109 17.12 -6.11 -4.69
CA VAL A 109 16.86 -4.67 -4.73
C VAL A 109 15.42 -4.39 -5.18
N ILE A 110 14.66 -3.65 -4.38
CA ILE A 110 13.33 -3.15 -4.73
C ILE A 110 13.32 -1.63 -4.56
N ILE A 111 13.13 -0.91 -5.66
CA ILE A 111 13.11 0.55 -5.68
C ILE A 111 11.81 1.05 -6.32
N ILE A 112 11.14 1.97 -5.63
CA ILE A 112 10.00 2.71 -6.18
C ILE A 112 10.30 4.20 -6.06
N GLY A 113 10.34 4.93 -7.21
CA GLY A 113 10.74 6.34 -7.18
C GLY A 113 10.20 7.18 -8.33
N ALA A 114 10.43 8.49 -8.28
CA ALA A 114 10.22 9.32 -9.47
C ALA A 114 11.48 9.31 -10.34
N LYS A 115 12.67 9.45 -9.73
CA LYS A 115 13.97 9.32 -10.39
C LYS A 115 14.87 8.37 -9.62
N VAL A 116 15.51 7.46 -10.35
CA VAL A 116 16.48 6.50 -9.80
C VAL A 116 17.79 6.63 -10.60
N PHE A 117 18.88 6.88 -9.88
CA PHE A 117 20.20 6.99 -10.45
C PHE A 117 21.13 5.96 -9.79
N ILE A 118 21.75 5.12 -10.61
CA ILE A 118 22.77 4.13 -10.19
C ILE A 118 24.12 4.59 -10.75
N SER A 119 25.06 4.91 -9.87
CA SER A 119 26.36 5.46 -10.22
C SER A 119 27.25 4.46 -10.97
N LYS A 120 28.29 4.97 -11.63
CA LYS A 120 29.14 4.22 -12.56
C LYS A 120 29.89 3.05 -11.89
N ASP A 121 30.38 3.25 -10.67
CA ASP A 121 31.22 2.25 -9.98
C ASP A 121 30.39 1.29 -9.13
N VAL A 122 29.08 1.33 -9.26
CA VAL A 122 28.13 0.50 -8.49
C VAL A 122 27.93 -0.85 -9.15
N LYS A 123 27.98 -1.91 -8.34
CA LYS A 123 27.63 -3.26 -8.71
C LYS A 123 26.41 -3.73 -7.91
N ILE A 124 25.41 -4.28 -8.61
CA ILE A 124 24.26 -4.95 -8.00
C ILE A 124 24.37 -6.43 -8.32
N ASP A 125 24.59 -7.25 -7.29
CA ASP A 125 24.89 -8.66 -7.48
C ASP A 125 23.64 -9.52 -7.72
N LYS A 126 22.52 -9.15 -7.13
CA LYS A 126 21.27 -9.88 -7.19
C LYS A 126 20.21 -9.16 -8.04
N LYS A 127 19.03 -9.74 -8.06
CA LYS A 127 17.93 -9.23 -8.88
C LYS A 127 17.45 -7.86 -8.43
N ALA A 128 17.29 -6.95 -9.39
CA ALA A 128 16.74 -5.63 -9.14
C ALA A 128 15.34 -5.48 -9.73
N ILE A 129 14.40 -4.92 -8.94
CA ILE A 129 13.07 -4.50 -9.37
C ILE A 129 12.94 -3.01 -9.17
N ILE A 130 12.78 -2.26 -10.26
CA ILE A 130 12.74 -0.80 -10.24
C ILE A 130 11.45 -0.32 -10.90
N ILE A 131 10.67 0.48 -10.16
CA ILE A 131 9.47 1.15 -10.67
C ILE A 131 9.70 2.66 -10.50
N ALA A 132 9.80 3.40 -11.62
CA ALA A 132 10.11 4.82 -11.53
C ALA A 132 9.53 5.62 -12.71
N GLY A 133 9.61 6.95 -12.64
CA GLY A 133 9.38 7.81 -13.80
C GLY A 133 10.57 7.75 -14.77
N GLU A 134 11.78 7.92 -14.24
CA GLU A 134 13.04 7.86 -14.99
C GLU A 134 14.07 7.00 -14.22
N VAL A 135 14.78 6.15 -14.96
CA VAL A 135 15.86 5.30 -14.41
C VAL A 135 17.11 5.54 -15.24
N GLU A 136 18.23 5.84 -14.57
CA GLU A 136 19.53 5.92 -15.18
C GLU A 136 20.50 4.95 -14.52
N ILE A 137 21.08 4.04 -15.31
CA ILE A 137 21.98 2.98 -14.86
C ILE A 137 23.34 3.22 -15.49
N ASN A 138 24.31 3.62 -14.66
CA ASN A 138 25.71 3.79 -15.09
C ASN A 138 26.60 2.66 -14.60
N GLY A 139 26.16 1.89 -13.60
CA GLY A 139 26.85 0.77 -13.00
C GLY A 139 26.61 -0.57 -13.69
N VAL A 140 26.87 -1.66 -12.95
CA VAL A 140 26.80 -3.04 -13.44
C VAL A 140 25.75 -3.82 -12.66
N LEU A 141 24.77 -4.41 -13.36
CA LEU A 141 23.75 -5.31 -12.79
C LEU A 141 24.01 -6.74 -13.26
N ILE A 142 24.17 -7.69 -12.32
CA ILE A 142 24.67 -9.04 -12.63
C ILE A 142 23.54 -10.05 -12.88
N ASP A 143 22.51 -10.08 -12.05
CA ASP A 143 21.47 -11.14 -12.07
C ASP A 143 20.15 -10.67 -12.70
N GLY A 144 20.24 -9.79 -13.69
CA GLY A 144 19.09 -9.24 -14.43
C GLY A 144 18.31 -8.16 -13.66
N VAL A 145 17.43 -7.51 -14.40
CA VAL A 145 16.61 -6.43 -13.85
C VAL A 145 15.19 -6.45 -14.39
N LYS A 146 14.25 -6.07 -13.55
CA LYS A 146 12.88 -5.78 -13.95
C LYS A 146 12.58 -4.30 -13.75
N ILE A 147 12.50 -3.54 -14.83
CA ILE A 147 12.23 -2.10 -14.81
C ILE A 147 10.83 -1.82 -15.36
N THR A 148 10.11 -0.92 -14.69
CA THR A 148 8.92 -0.27 -15.23
C THR A 148 9.10 1.23 -15.06
N ALA A 149 9.30 1.96 -16.15
CA ALA A 149 9.55 3.39 -16.13
C ALA A 149 9.09 4.05 -17.44
N SER A 150 8.86 5.37 -17.44
CA SER A 150 8.59 6.10 -18.69
C SER A 150 9.86 6.20 -19.55
N LYS A 151 11.02 6.38 -18.89
CA LYS A 151 12.31 6.49 -19.58
C LYS A 151 13.37 5.68 -18.85
N VAL A 152 14.16 4.91 -19.60
CA VAL A 152 15.31 4.16 -19.10
C VAL A 152 16.54 4.55 -19.90
N ILE A 153 17.62 4.91 -19.20
CA ILE A 153 18.93 5.23 -19.77
C ILE A 153 19.92 4.20 -19.22
N ILE A 154 20.60 3.49 -20.11
CA ILE A 154 21.61 2.50 -19.78
C ILE A 154 22.95 3.00 -20.31
N ASN A 155 23.84 3.41 -19.40
CA ASN A 155 25.22 3.81 -19.67
C ASN A 155 26.22 2.75 -19.19
N GLY A 156 25.79 1.82 -18.36
CA GLY A 156 26.58 0.70 -17.81
C GLY A 156 26.24 -0.64 -18.45
N GLU A 157 26.55 -1.73 -17.74
CA GLU A 157 26.34 -3.09 -18.23
C GLU A 157 25.25 -3.81 -17.45
N ILE A 158 24.36 -4.50 -18.15
CA ILE A 158 23.30 -5.31 -17.53
C ILE A 158 23.43 -6.75 -18.05
N TYR A 159 23.57 -7.70 -17.14
CA TYR A 159 23.69 -9.11 -17.43
C TYR A 159 22.36 -9.84 -17.10
N GLY A 160 22.25 -11.11 -17.53
CA GLY A 160 21.14 -11.99 -17.17
C GLY A 160 19.83 -11.72 -17.91
N ASP A 161 18.71 -12.08 -17.29
CA ASP A 161 17.38 -11.96 -17.88
C ASP A 161 16.73 -10.64 -17.49
N ASN A 162 16.52 -9.79 -18.49
CA ASN A 162 16.04 -8.42 -18.28
C ASN A 162 14.63 -8.24 -18.82
N VAL A 163 13.78 -7.58 -18.02
CA VAL A 163 12.43 -7.18 -18.43
C VAL A 163 12.31 -5.66 -18.26
N ILE A 164 12.26 -4.93 -19.37
CA ILE A 164 12.22 -3.47 -19.38
C ILE A 164 10.91 -3.00 -20.02
N ASN A 165 9.97 -2.61 -19.18
CA ASN A 165 8.72 -1.98 -19.59
C ASN A 165 8.92 -0.46 -19.58
N THR A 166 9.08 0.14 -20.76
CA THR A 166 9.34 1.58 -20.88
C THR A 166 8.70 2.14 -22.14
N ASP A 167 8.48 3.45 -22.14
CA ASP A 167 8.09 4.15 -23.37
C ASP A 167 9.34 4.53 -24.19
N LYS A 168 10.48 4.77 -23.51
CA LYS A 168 11.76 5.12 -24.16
C LYS A 168 12.95 4.41 -23.50
N LEU A 169 13.70 3.64 -24.28
CA LEU A 169 14.96 3.02 -23.89
C LEU A 169 16.12 3.65 -24.65
N VAL A 170 17.07 4.20 -23.93
CA VAL A 170 18.25 4.89 -24.51
C VAL A 170 19.52 4.23 -24.02
N PHE A 171 20.43 3.95 -24.91
CA PHE A 171 21.80 3.50 -24.57
C PHE A 171 22.78 4.65 -24.71
N GLY A 172 23.58 4.86 -23.67
CA GLY A 172 24.75 5.72 -23.78
C GLY A 172 25.93 5.02 -24.45
N ASN A 173 27.07 5.70 -24.51
CA ASN A 173 28.25 5.19 -25.25
C ASN A 173 28.70 3.80 -24.75
N ASN A 174 28.69 3.58 -23.44
CA ASN A 174 29.14 2.34 -22.82
C ASN A 174 27.97 1.40 -22.45
N GLY A 175 26.73 1.81 -22.74
CA GLY A 175 25.54 1.03 -22.37
C GLY A 175 25.48 -0.29 -23.14
N LEU A 176 25.32 -1.40 -22.41
CA LEU A 176 25.32 -2.74 -22.98
C LEU A 176 24.40 -3.67 -22.18
N ILE A 177 23.62 -4.49 -22.86
CA ILE A 177 22.91 -5.62 -22.26
C ILE A 177 23.55 -6.93 -22.72
N LYS A 178 24.02 -7.74 -21.78
CA LYS A 178 24.62 -9.05 -22.02
C LYS A 178 23.70 -10.15 -21.47
N GLY A 179 22.74 -10.59 -22.31
CA GLY A 179 21.73 -11.56 -21.92
C GLY A 179 20.40 -11.37 -22.64
N THR A 180 19.31 -11.80 -22.04
CA THR A 180 17.98 -11.66 -22.63
C THR A 180 17.41 -10.27 -22.32
N LEU A 181 16.91 -9.58 -23.36
CA LEU A 181 16.13 -8.36 -23.20
C LEU A 181 14.68 -8.59 -23.62
N ASN A 182 13.77 -8.57 -22.64
CA ASN A 182 12.34 -8.50 -22.89
C ASN A 182 11.89 -7.05 -22.78
N VAL A 183 11.61 -6.39 -23.88
CA VAL A 183 11.28 -4.96 -23.95
C VAL A 183 9.86 -4.74 -24.47
N SER A 184 9.19 -3.67 -24.01
CA SER A 184 7.86 -3.30 -24.50
C SER A 184 7.87 -3.09 -26.02
N LYS A 185 6.92 -3.69 -26.74
CA LYS A 185 6.78 -3.59 -28.20
C LYS A 185 6.67 -2.14 -28.72
N ASN A 186 6.12 -1.25 -27.87
CA ASN A 186 5.92 0.16 -28.22
C ASN A 186 7.04 1.07 -27.70
N ALA A 187 8.13 0.51 -27.15
CA ALA A 187 9.25 1.31 -26.68
C ALA A 187 9.97 1.96 -27.88
N ASP A 188 10.28 3.25 -27.75
CA ASP A 188 11.21 3.94 -28.64
C ASP A 188 12.63 3.43 -28.34
N PHE A 189 13.10 2.51 -29.16
CA PHE A 189 14.34 1.77 -28.95
C PHE A 189 14.98 1.42 -30.32
N ASN A 190 16.13 2.01 -30.59
CA ASN A 190 16.81 1.88 -31.90
C ASN A 190 18.18 1.20 -31.83
N ASP A 191 18.82 1.11 -30.68
CA ASP A 191 20.20 0.64 -30.52
C ASP A 191 20.27 -0.88 -30.31
N ILE A 192 19.78 -1.67 -31.29
CA ILE A 192 19.71 -3.13 -31.21
C ILE A 192 21.09 -3.77 -31.05
N GLU A 193 22.15 -3.17 -31.64
CA GLU A 193 23.54 -3.63 -31.52
C GLU A 193 24.10 -3.55 -30.10
N LYS A 194 23.50 -2.77 -29.21
CA LYS A 194 23.86 -2.68 -27.79
C LYS A 194 23.35 -3.88 -26.97
N VAL A 195 22.61 -4.78 -27.58
CA VAL A 195 22.12 -6.00 -26.91
C VAL A 195 22.88 -7.22 -27.43
N GLN A 196 23.78 -7.75 -26.60
CA GLN A 196 24.51 -8.98 -26.88
C GLN A 196 23.72 -10.19 -26.35
N GLY A 197 22.68 -10.57 -27.04
CA GLY A 197 21.82 -11.68 -26.63
C GLY A 197 20.47 -11.69 -27.38
N THR A 198 19.46 -12.25 -26.75
CA THR A 198 18.12 -12.37 -27.36
C THR A 198 17.26 -11.16 -27.03
N ILE A 199 16.64 -10.56 -28.03
CA ILE A 199 15.65 -9.51 -27.86
C ILE A 199 14.25 -10.08 -28.11
N ASN A 200 13.37 -9.96 -27.14
CA ASN A 200 11.96 -10.31 -27.23
C ASN A 200 11.12 -9.06 -27.06
N PHE A 201 10.31 -8.76 -28.05
CA PHE A 201 9.34 -7.69 -27.93
C PHE A 201 8.10 -8.22 -27.24
N ILE A 202 7.85 -7.78 -26.00
CA ILE A 202 6.68 -8.16 -25.24
C ILE A 202 5.57 -7.13 -25.44
N GLU A 203 4.37 -7.58 -25.73
CA GLU A 203 3.22 -6.71 -25.60
C GLU A 203 3.11 -6.30 -24.14
N LYS A 204 2.83 -5.00 -23.88
CA LYS A 204 2.62 -4.51 -22.53
C LYS A 204 1.64 -5.48 -21.87
N GLN A 205 2.13 -6.38 -21.04
CA GLN A 205 1.25 -7.32 -20.35
C GLN A 205 0.31 -6.46 -19.51
N VAL A 206 -0.84 -6.15 -20.06
CA VAL A 206 -2.04 -6.00 -19.23
C VAL A 206 -2.07 -7.31 -18.48
N LYS A 207 -1.64 -7.29 -17.22
CA LYS A 207 -1.57 -8.47 -16.35
C LYS A 207 -2.90 -9.18 -16.51
N GLU A 208 -2.97 -10.21 -17.37
CA GLU A 208 -4.14 -11.05 -17.43
C GLU A 208 -4.35 -11.52 -16.00
N ARG A 209 -5.39 -10.99 -15.39
CA ARG A 209 -5.72 -11.34 -14.02
C ARG A 209 -5.95 -12.83 -14.05
N SER A 210 -4.95 -13.58 -13.59
CA SER A 210 -5.05 -15.05 -13.53
C SER A 210 -6.43 -15.38 -12.99
N THR A 211 -7.19 -16.19 -13.69
CA THR A 211 -8.54 -16.62 -13.29
C THR A 211 -8.50 -17.18 -11.86
N PHE A 212 -7.43 -17.92 -11.52
CA PHE A 212 -7.17 -18.41 -10.18
C PHE A 212 -7.01 -17.28 -9.14
N ALA A 213 -6.25 -16.22 -9.44
CA ALA A 213 -6.11 -15.08 -8.53
C ALA A 213 -7.45 -14.36 -8.34
N SER A 214 -8.28 -14.28 -9.38
CA SER A 214 -9.60 -13.68 -9.30
C SER A 214 -10.56 -14.50 -8.43
N ILE A 215 -10.55 -15.82 -8.57
CA ILE A 215 -11.34 -16.75 -7.75
C ILE A 215 -10.86 -16.71 -6.29
N TYR A 216 -9.56 -16.72 -6.06
CA TYR A 216 -8.99 -16.62 -4.72
C TYR A 216 -9.39 -15.31 -4.03
N ASN A 217 -9.26 -14.18 -4.72
CA ASN A 217 -9.64 -12.87 -4.19
C ASN A 217 -11.15 -12.79 -3.90
N PHE A 218 -11.99 -13.38 -4.77
CA PHE A 218 -13.42 -13.48 -4.52
C PHE A 218 -13.73 -14.30 -3.26
N LEU A 219 -13.11 -15.48 -3.15
CA LEU A 219 -13.32 -16.37 -2.01
C LEU A 219 -12.83 -15.72 -0.70
N ALA A 220 -11.67 -15.08 -0.73
CA ALA A 220 -11.12 -14.35 0.41
C ALA A 220 -12.07 -13.21 0.85
N LEU A 221 -12.57 -12.42 -0.09
CA LEU A 221 -13.51 -11.33 0.19
C LEU A 221 -14.86 -11.87 0.71
N PHE A 222 -15.33 -12.99 0.17
CA PHE A 222 -16.56 -13.62 0.62
C PHE A 222 -16.44 -14.17 2.05
N VAL A 223 -15.36 -14.92 2.33
CA VAL A 223 -15.07 -15.43 3.69
C VAL A 223 -14.90 -14.28 4.68
N PHE A 224 -14.17 -13.25 4.30
CA PHE A 224 -14.04 -12.02 5.10
C PHE A 224 -15.43 -11.39 5.36
N GLY A 225 -16.27 -11.28 4.34
CA GLY A 225 -17.64 -10.77 4.47
C GLY A 225 -18.51 -11.61 5.41
N LEU A 226 -18.37 -12.95 5.38
CA LEU A 226 -19.07 -13.85 6.31
C LEU A 226 -18.63 -13.64 7.76
N VAL A 227 -17.32 -13.57 8.02
CA VAL A 227 -16.76 -13.29 9.34
C VAL A 227 -17.23 -11.93 9.84
N PHE A 228 -17.17 -10.93 8.99
CA PHE A 228 -17.62 -9.58 9.33
C PHE A 228 -19.13 -9.53 9.61
N MET A 229 -19.92 -10.23 8.83
CA MET A 229 -21.38 -10.37 9.07
C MET A 229 -21.70 -11.12 10.37
N TRP A 230 -20.89 -12.11 10.72
CA TRP A 230 -21.02 -12.82 12.00
C TRP A 230 -20.72 -11.91 13.18
N LEU A 231 -19.67 -11.07 13.07
CA LEU A 231 -19.28 -10.11 14.12
C LEU A 231 -20.23 -8.93 14.24
N PHE A 232 -20.63 -8.34 13.11
CA PHE A 232 -21.31 -7.06 13.02
C PHE A 232 -22.71 -7.15 12.34
N GLY A 233 -23.32 -8.32 12.24
CA GLY A 233 -24.56 -8.52 11.49
C GLY A 233 -25.69 -7.55 11.85
N LYS A 234 -25.86 -7.21 13.14
CA LYS A 234 -26.86 -6.21 13.57
C LYS A 234 -26.54 -4.79 13.10
N VAL A 235 -25.26 -4.47 12.93
CA VAL A 235 -24.80 -3.17 12.43
C VAL A 235 -25.08 -3.10 10.92
N ILE A 236 -24.77 -4.18 10.20
CA ILE A 236 -25.02 -4.29 8.74
C ILE A 236 -26.50 -4.13 8.44
N ASP A 237 -27.41 -4.85 9.11
CA ASP A 237 -28.86 -4.73 8.88
C ASP A 237 -29.38 -3.32 9.15
N ARG A 238 -28.89 -2.67 10.20
CA ARG A 238 -29.28 -1.29 10.53
C ARG A 238 -28.74 -0.29 9.50
N SER A 239 -27.51 -0.48 9.03
CA SER A 239 -26.91 0.35 7.97
C SER A 239 -27.67 0.21 6.66
N ASP A 240 -28.00 -1.01 6.27
CA ASP A 240 -28.80 -1.28 5.08
C ASP A 240 -30.17 -0.58 5.16
N ALA A 241 -30.91 -0.74 6.25
CA ALA A 241 -32.18 -0.05 6.46
C ALA A 241 -32.02 1.48 6.48
N PHE A 242 -30.88 1.99 6.94
CA PHE A 242 -30.58 3.42 6.94
C PHE A 242 -30.32 3.95 5.53
N ILE A 243 -29.54 3.23 4.74
CA ILE A 243 -29.24 3.58 3.33
C ILE A 243 -30.55 3.72 2.55
N VAL A 244 -31.49 2.78 2.70
CA VAL A 244 -32.79 2.83 2.01
C VAL A 244 -33.50 4.16 2.19
N ASN A 245 -33.55 4.65 3.42
CA ASN A 245 -34.34 5.83 3.78
C ASN A 245 -33.57 7.15 3.69
N ASN A 246 -32.24 7.11 3.64
CA ASN A 246 -31.38 8.29 3.77
C ASN A 246 -30.13 8.23 2.91
N THR A 247 -30.21 7.72 1.68
CA THR A 247 -29.05 7.57 0.78
C THR A 247 -28.29 8.88 0.59
N LEU A 248 -28.98 9.98 0.32
CA LEU A 248 -28.35 11.29 0.12
C LEU A 248 -27.63 11.79 1.37
N LYS A 249 -28.19 11.56 2.56
CA LYS A 249 -27.52 11.92 3.82
C LYS A 249 -26.28 11.06 4.05
N SER A 250 -26.35 9.77 3.72
CA SER A 250 -25.18 8.88 3.80
C SER A 250 -24.09 9.32 2.84
N LEU A 251 -24.45 9.73 1.62
CA LEU A 251 -23.50 10.25 0.64
C LEU A 251 -22.80 11.52 1.13
N ILE A 252 -23.54 12.52 1.61
CA ILE A 252 -22.95 13.78 2.09
C ILE A 252 -22.05 13.56 3.30
N VAL A 253 -22.52 12.83 4.31
CA VAL A 253 -21.74 12.56 5.54
C VAL A 253 -20.53 11.69 5.23
N GLY A 254 -20.68 10.71 4.34
CA GLY A 254 -19.56 9.87 3.90
C GLY A 254 -18.51 10.64 3.13
N LEU A 255 -18.91 11.54 2.23
CA LEU A 255 -17.98 12.40 1.50
C LEU A 255 -17.17 13.31 2.43
N ILE A 256 -17.87 13.96 3.38
CA ILE A 256 -17.21 14.78 4.39
C ILE A 256 -16.22 13.94 5.20
N ALA A 257 -16.64 12.78 5.69
CA ALA A 257 -15.78 11.91 6.49
C ALA A 257 -14.60 11.36 5.69
N PHE A 258 -14.81 10.98 4.45
CA PHE A 258 -13.77 10.46 3.56
C PHE A 258 -12.64 11.47 3.33
N ILE A 259 -12.97 12.77 3.27
CA ILE A 259 -11.98 13.84 3.09
C ILE A 259 -11.40 14.29 4.43
N PHE A 260 -12.24 14.57 5.43
CA PHE A 260 -11.79 15.21 6.66
C PHE A 260 -11.10 14.28 7.65
N ILE A 261 -11.47 12.99 7.71
CA ILE A 261 -10.84 12.07 8.67
C ILE A 261 -9.34 11.89 8.40
N PRO A 262 -8.88 11.61 7.15
CA PRO A 262 -7.45 11.48 6.90
C PRO A 262 -6.70 12.80 7.11
N ILE A 263 -7.29 13.94 6.74
CA ILE A 263 -6.67 15.25 6.97
C ILE A 263 -6.48 15.49 8.48
N LEU A 264 -7.52 15.23 9.28
CA LEU A 264 -7.44 15.38 10.73
C LEU A 264 -6.41 14.41 11.34
N ALA A 265 -6.38 13.17 10.88
CA ALA A 265 -5.39 12.19 11.33
C ALA A 265 -3.97 12.67 11.01
N PHE A 266 -3.75 13.23 9.82
CA PHE A 266 -2.45 13.76 9.42
C PHE A 266 -2.02 14.96 10.27
N ILE A 267 -2.93 15.89 10.57
CA ILE A 267 -2.65 17.02 11.47
C ILE A 267 -2.28 16.52 12.88
N LEU A 268 -2.98 15.51 13.38
CA LEU A 268 -2.70 14.93 14.70
C LEU A 268 -1.35 14.20 14.76
N LEU A 269 -0.88 13.60 13.64
CA LEU A 269 0.43 12.94 13.58
C LEU A 269 1.61 13.89 13.87
N ILE A 270 1.43 15.20 13.60
CA ILE A 270 2.48 16.22 13.81
C ILE A 270 2.73 16.47 15.32
N THR A 271 1.78 16.09 16.18
CA THR A 271 1.88 16.35 17.63
C THR A 271 2.14 15.06 18.39
N ILE A 272 3.00 15.12 19.42
CA ILE A 272 3.36 13.97 20.27
C ILE A 272 2.11 13.35 20.92
N ILE A 273 1.20 14.19 21.43
CA ILE A 273 -0.06 13.73 22.05
C ILE A 273 -1.05 13.26 20.98
N GLY A 274 -1.02 13.86 19.80
CA GLY A 274 -1.90 13.49 18.69
C GLY A 274 -1.56 12.18 18.03
N LEU A 275 -0.30 11.72 18.08
CA LEU A 275 0.15 10.48 17.43
C LEU A 275 -0.69 9.24 17.83
N PRO A 276 -0.90 8.89 19.11
CA PRO A 276 -1.75 7.76 19.47
C PRO A 276 -3.21 7.97 19.06
N ILE A 277 -3.71 9.21 19.10
CA ILE A 277 -5.09 9.53 18.66
C ILE A 277 -5.21 9.39 17.14
N ALA A 278 -4.21 9.83 16.39
CA ALA A 278 -4.15 9.69 14.93
C ALA A 278 -4.14 8.22 14.50
N LEU A 279 -3.37 7.36 15.18
CA LEU A 279 -3.35 5.92 14.90
C LEU A 279 -4.72 5.26 15.14
N ILE A 280 -5.40 5.63 16.24
CA ILE A 280 -6.76 5.14 16.52
C ILE A 280 -7.74 5.64 15.45
N LEU A 281 -7.65 6.92 15.07
CA LEU A 281 -8.50 7.51 14.05
C LEU A 281 -8.28 6.86 12.69
N PHE A 282 -7.04 6.57 12.34
CA PHE A 282 -6.68 5.87 11.11
C PHE A 282 -7.19 4.43 11.11
N ALA A 283 -7.06 3.71 12.23
CA ALA A 283 -7.62 2.37 12.38
C ALA A 283 -9.15 2.35 12.23
N LEU A 284 -9.85 3.32 12.82
CA LEU A 284 -11.29 3.48 12.66
C LEU A 284 -11.67 3.82 11.20
N TYR A 285 -10.87 4.62 10.53
CA TYR A 285 -11.05 4.95 9.12
C TYR A 285 -10.92 3.70 8.23
N LEU A 286 -9.92 2.85 8.46
CA LEU A 286 -9.77 1.58 7.77
C LEU A 286 -10.97 0.64 8.01
N VAL A 287 -11.44 0.53 9.25
CA VAL A 287 -12.65 -0.25 9.56
C VAL A 287 -13.87 0.28 8.80
N MET A 288 -14.01 1.58 8.68
CA MET A 288 -15.09 2.24 7.94
C MET A 288 -15.02 1.93 6.43
N ILE A 289 -13.82 1.94 5.84
CA ILE A 289 -13.59 1.55 4.45
C ILE A 289 -13.96 0.07 4.25
N LEU A 290 -13.45 -0.82 5.09
CA LEU A 290 -13.74 -2.25 5.02
C LEU A 290 -15.25 -2.54 5.17
N PHE A 291 -15.92 -1.80 6.06
CA PHE A 291 -17.38 -1.90 6.22
C PHE A 291 -18.11 -1.53 4.93
N SER A 292 -17.64 -0.51 4.22
CA SER A 292 -18.24 -0.05 2.96
C SER A 292 -18.20 -1.12 1.87
N PHE A 293 -17.12 -1.89 1.79
CA PHE A 293 -16.96 -3.01 0.85
C PHE A 293 -17.83 -4.23 1.17
N ILE A 294 -18.49 -4.25 2.30
CA ILE A 294 -19.41 -5.33 2.67
C ILE A 294 -20.88 -4.87 2.58
N ILE A 295 -21.17 -3.66 3.09
CA ILE A 295 -22.55 -3.19 3.17
C ILE A 295 -23.16 -2.91 1.80
N ILE A 296 -22.37 -2.38 0.84
CA ILE A 296 -22.89 -2.06 -0.48
C ILE A 296 -23.16 -3.33 -1.31
N PRO A 297 -22.25 -4.30 -1.44
CA PRO A 297 -22.59 -5.59 -2.04
C PRO A 297 -23.77 -6.27 -1.36
N TYR A 298 -23.80 -6.32 -0.03
CA TYR A 298 -24.94 -6.88 0.69
C TYR A 298 -26.26 -6.20 0.33
N ARG A 299 -26.26 -4.88 0.19
CA ARG A 299 -27.42 -4.10 -0.25
C ARG A 299 -27.84 -4.45 -1.67
N ILE A 300 -26.89 -4.54 -2.61
CA ILE A 300 -27.15 -4.95 -4.00
C ILE A 300 -27.82 -6.35 -4.01
N GLY A 301 -27.21 -7.29 -3.29
CA GLY A 301 -27.76 -8.64 -3.19
C GLY A 301 -29.15 -8.70 -2.56
N ARG A 302 -29.42 -7.88 -1.55
CA ARG A 302 -30.77 -7.77 -0.96
C ARG A 302 -31.83 -7.26 -1.92
N ILE A 303 -31.47 -6.32 -2.79
CA ILE A 303 -32.38 -5.83 -3.84
C ILE A 303 -32.70 -6.97 -4.79
N ILE A 304 -31.69 -7.66 -5.30
CA ILE A 304 -31.87 -8.74 -6.28
C ILE A 304 -32.59 -9.95 -5.67
N MET A 305 -32.16 -10.41 -4.50
CA MET A 305 -32.79 -11.55 -3.81
C MET A 305 -34.21 -11.22 -3.34
N GLY A 306 -34.51 -9.95 -3.08
CA GLY A 306 -35.85 -9.47 -2.76
C GLY A 306 -36.86 -9.69 -3.92
N LEU A 307 -36.40 -9.62 -5.18
CA LEU A 307 -37.26 -9.92 -6.36
C LEU A 307 -37.70 -11.39 -6.39
N PHE A 308 -36.92 -12.27 -5.76
CA PHE A 308 -37.20 -13.71 -5.66
C PHE A 308 -37.78 -14.11 -4.29
N ASN A 309 -38.15 -13.15 -3.44
CA ASN A 309 -38.62 -13.37 -2.06
C ASN A 309 -37.64 -14.17 -1.16
N VAL A 310 -36.34 -14.12 -1.46
CA VAL A 310 -35.31 -14.82 -0.69
C VAL A 310 -34.66 -13.88 0.34
N ASN A 311 -34.82 -14.21 1.62
CA ASN A 311 -34.31 -13.40 2.73
C ASN A 311 -33.04 -14.00 3.43
N ASN A 312 -32.28 -14.85 2.74
CA ASN A 312 -31.07 -15.44 3.29
C ASN A 312 -29.91 -14.45 3.19
N ARG A 313 -29.32 -14.04 4.35
CA ARG A 313 -28.24 -13.06 4.42
C ARG A 313 -26.99 -13.50 3.68
N ILE A 314 -26.64 -14.79 3.74
CA ILE A 314 -25.44 -15.34 3.09
C ILE A 314 -25.61 -15.29 1.58
N LEU A 315 -26.78 -15.68 1.06
CA LEU A 315 -27.06 -15.60 -0.37
C LEU A 315 -27.11 -14.15 -0.87
N CYS A 316 -27.66 -13.22 -0.07
CA CYS A 316 -27.62 -11.80 -0.42
C CYS A 316 -26.18 -11.29 -0.52
N LEU A 317 -25.30 -11.65 0.41
CA LEU A 317 -23.89 -11.25 0.34
C LEU A 317 -23.20 -11.86 -0.88
N LEU A 318 -23.39 -13.15 -1.13
CA LEU A 318 -22.76 -13.87 -2.25
C LEU A 318 -23.16 -13.26 -3.60
N VAL A 319 -24.46 -13.15 -3.85
CA VAL A 319 -24.99 -12.58 -5.11
C VAL A 319 -24.59 -11.12 -5.27
N GLY A 320 -24.64 -10.35 -4.18
CA GLY A 320 -24.24 -8.96 -4.19
C GLY A 320 -22.74 -8.77 -4.47
N LEU A 321 -21.88 -9.63 -3.93
CA LEU A 321 -20.44 -9.59 -4.22
C LEU A 321 -20.15 -9.95 -5.67
N VAL A 322 -20.81 -10.96 -6.24
CA VAL A 322 -20.63 -11.30 -7.65
C VAL A 322 -21.00 -10.10 -8.54
N ILE A 323 -22.16 -9.50 -8.31
CA ILE A 323 -22.62 -8.35 -9.11
C ILE A 323 -21.67 -7.15 -8.91
N PHE A 324 -21.25 -6.90 -7.67
CA PHE A 324 -20.33 -5.80 -7.34
C PHE A 324 -18.99 -5.95 -8.05
N LEU A 325 -18.43 -7.16 -8.09
CA LEU A 325 -17.18 -7.44 -8.81
C LEU A 325 -17.35 -7.28 -10.32
N ILE A 326 -18.50 -7.68 -10.89
CA ILE A 326 -18.81 -7.45 -12.30
C ILE A 326 -18.86 -5.94 -12.60
N LEU A 327 -19.51 -5.16 -11.74
CA LEU A 327 -19.60 -3.71 -11.90
C LEU A 327 -18.23 -3.02 -11.80
N ILE A 328 -17.37 -3.48 -10.89
CA ILE A 328 -15.99 -2.96 -10.77
C ILE A 328 -15.14 -3.34 -11.98
N ALA A 329 -15.37 -4.48 -12.61
CA ALA A 329 -14.63 -4.93 -13.78
C ALA A 329 -14.93 -4.10 -15.05
N LEU A 330 -16.02 -3.34 -15.06
CA LEU A 330 -16.37 -2.49 -16.22
C LEU A 330 -15.41 -1.30 -16.33
N PRO A 331 -14.77 -1.09 -17.50
CA PRO A 331 -13.90 0.06 -17.73
C PRO A 331 -14.69 1.36 -17.51
N TYR A 332 -14.05 2.37 -16.95
CA TYR A 332 -14.60 3.70 -16.57
C TYR A 332 -15.66 3.69 -15.46
N LEU A 333 -16.54 2.68 -15.37
CA LEU A 333 -17.58 2.58 -14.34
C LEU A 333 -17.07 2.03 -13.02
N GLY A 334 -16.08 1.13 -13.05
CA GLY A 334 -15.56 0.46 -11.86
C GLY A 334 -15.05 1.42 -10.80
N GLY A 335 -14.29 2.44 -11.19
CA GLY A 335 -13.81 3.48 -10.26
C GLY A 335 -14.94 4.26 -9.61
N LEU A 336 -15.96 4.63 -10.38
CA LEU A 336 -17.14 5.34 -9.88
C LEU A 336 -17.93 4.47 -8.88
N VAL A 337 -18.11 3.19 -9.19
CA VAL A 337 -18.81 2.23 -8.31
C VAL A 337 -18.07 2.08 -6.98
N VAL A 338 -16.74 1.92 -7.02
CA VAL A 338 -15.91 1.85 -5.81
C VAL A 338 -16.02 3.15 -5.00
N PHE A 339 -15.89 4.29 -5.64
CA PHE A 339 -15.95 5.61 -4.99
C PHE A 339 -17.31 5.84 -4.31
N LEU A 340 -18.41 5.62 -5.02
CA LEU A 340 -19.75 5.75 -4.44
C LEU A 340 -19.99 4.76 -3.30
N SER A 341 -19.48 3.53 -3.43
CA SER A 341 -19.59 2.52 -2.39
C SER A 341 -18.88 2.93 -1.11
N LEU A 342 -17.65 3.46 -1.24
CA LEU A 342 -16.88 3.97 -0.11
C LEU A 342 -17.62 5.10 0.61
N ILE A 343 -18.16 6.06 -0.14
CA ILE A 343 -18.83 7.22 0.43
C ILE A 343 -20.15 6.81 1.09
N ILE A 344 -21.03 6.09 0.40
CA ILE A 344 -22.34 5.73 0.93
C ILE A 344 -22.21 4.77 2.11
N GLY A 345 -21.33 3.78 2.00
CA GLY A 345 -21.08 2.80 3.06
C GLY A 345 -20.53 3.43 4.33
N SER A 346 -19.50 4.27 4.20
CA SER A 346 -18.91 4.98 5.32
C SER A 346 -19.88 5.96 5.98
N GLY A 347 -20.63 6.71 5.18
CA GLY A 347 -21.64 7.63 5.71
C GLY A 347 -22.76 6.93 6.46
N SER A 348 -23.23 5.78 5.97
CA SER A 348 -24.23 4.97 6.67
C SER A 348 -23.73 4.47 8.02
N PHE A 349 -22.45 4.06 8.09
CA PHE A 349 -21.80 3.64 9.31
C PHE A 349 -21.75 4.76 10.36
N ILE A 350 -21.28 5.95 9.98
CA ILE A 350 -21.21 7.12 10.90
C ILE A 350 -22.59 7.51 11.42
N LEU A 351 -23.57 7.60 10.52
CA LEU A 351 -24.92 8.03 10.88
C LEU A 351 -25.64 7.08 11.83
N LEU A 352 -25.29 5.80 11.87
CA LEU A 352 -25.82 4.85 12.86
C LEU A 352 -25.42 5.24 14.28
N PHE A 353 -24.17 5.65 14.49
CA PHE A 353 -23.69 6.04 15.81
C PHE A 353 -24.25 7.39 16.27
N THR A 354 -24.42 8.34 15.35
CA THR A 354 -24.99 9.65 15.67
C THR A 354 -26.48 9.56 16.06
N LYS A 355 -27.26 8.71 15.39
CA LYS A 355 -28.70 8.56 15.69
C LYS A 355 -28.98 7.84 17.02
N GLN A 356 -28.12 6.89 17.43
CA GLN A 356 -28.25 6.24 18.74
C GLN A 356 -28.01 7.20 19.92
N SER A 357 -27.09 8.16 19.75
CA SER A 357 -26.82 9.17 20.80
C SER A 357 -27.99 10.10 21.01
N VAL A 358 -28.70 10.51 19.94
CA VAL A 358 -29.86 11.42 20.00
C VAL A 358 -31.08 10.73 20.63
N THR A 359 -31.31 9.45 20.34
CA THR A 359 -32.45 8.69 20.93
C THR A 359 -32.23 8.43 22.43
N LYS A 360 -31.01 8.12 22.85
CA LYS A 360 -30.67 7.97 24.27
C LYS A 360 -30.83 9.29 25.05
N LYS A 361 -30.46 10.42 24.45
CA LYS A 361 -30.61 11.75 25.07
C LYS A 361 -32.10 12.14 25.22
N LYS A 362 -32.95 11.84 24.24
CA LYS A 362 -34.41 12.08 24.32
C LYS A 362 -35.10 11.18 25.36
N SER A 363 -34.68 9.93 25.49
CA SER A 363 -35.20 8.99 26.51
C SER A 363 -34.83 9.43 27.94
N LYS A 364 -33.58 9.87 28.16
CA LYS A 364 -33.17 10.42 29.48
C LYS A 364 -33.92 11.71 29.83
N ARG A 365 -34.12 12.64 28.89
CA ARG A 365 -34.90 13.86 29.13
C ARG A 365 -36.39 13.59 29.44
N LYS A 366 -37.00 12.55 28.84
CA LYS A 366 -38.39 12.16 29.18
C LYS A 366 -38.50 11.54 30.57
N LYS A 367 -37.48 10.79 31.04
CA LYS A 367 -37.47 10.21 32.40
C LYS A 367 -37.24 11.27 33.49
N THR A 368 -36.46 12.32 33.20
CA THR A 368 -36.20 13.44 34.15
C THR A 368 -37.38 14.41 34.24
N LYS A 369 -38.25 14.49 33.23
CA LYS A 369 -39.49 15.32 33.27
C LYS A 369 -40.71 14.57 33.89
N ARG A 370 -40.57 13.28 34.22
CA ARG A 370 -41.62 12.46 34.87
C ARG A 370 -41.32 12.16 36.35
N LYS A 371 -40.24 12.69 36.87
CA LYS A 371 -39.95 12.83 38.30
C LYS A 371 -40.10 14.30 38.70
#